data_f6e87510107d8e07de25c00a092fcb77
#
_entry.id   f6e87510107d8e07de25c00a092fcb77
#
_cell.length_a   1.000
_cell.length_b   1.000
_cell.length_c   1.000
_cell.angle_alpha   90.00
_cell.angle_beta   90.00
_cell.angle_gamma   90.00
#
_symmetry.space_group_name_H-M   'P 1'
#
loop_
_entity.id
_entity.type
_entity.pdbx_description
1 polymer ?
#
loop_
_entity_poly.entity_id
_entity_poly.type
_entity_poly.pdbx_seq_one_letter_code
_entity_poly.pdbx_strand_id
1 'polypeptide(L)'
;MSATTTPSTPSFSARPERSEERVTLPRVIHSEWTKLWSLRSTRWSLFIAFVALAGLGPLVALIEMARWSHLTLQDRLSINSIDRSLVGWHLAQLAVAILGVMTITGEYHTGMIRSSLMATPKRLPVLWAKLIVFCSVTMVLMLVAAFIGFFGGQAIFTEHHVNVSISAPHALRTIVGAALFTTGVGALCVALGTIVRRTAGGIAAFVGVFFVLPVIVEILPSSMSNPIHPYLPNNAGGGIAQAFLDPNMFSAWGGFALFCGYTVAVIAIAAVLLLRRDA
;
A
#
# COMPACT_ATOMS: atom_id res chain seq x y z
N MET A 1 48.08 38.97 -59.28
CA MET A 1 47.86 37.56 -58.91
C MET A 1 47.31 37.57 -57.48
N SER A 2 45.99 37.51 -57.35
CA SER A 2 45.32 37.42 -56.04
C SER A 2 44.97 35.94 -55.78
N ALA A 3 45.56 35.40 -54.74
CA ALA A 3 45.27 34.02 -54.28
C ALA A 3 43.99 33.99 -53.43
N THR A 4 42.97 33.32 -53.94
CA THR A 4 41.68 33.09 -53.25
C THR A 4 41.88 31.92 -52.32
N THR A 5 41.94 32.16 -50.99
CA THR A 5 41.93 31.09 -49.98
C THR A 5 40.50 30.66 -49.73
N THR A 6 40.16 29.44 -50.12
CA THR A 6 38.90 28.73 -49.79
C THR A 6 38.91 28.36 -48.30
N PRO A 7 37.85 28.69 -47.51
CA PRO A 7 37.76 28.23 -46.12
C PRO A 7 37.45 26.76 -46.08
N SER A 8 38.26 25.98 -45.32
CA SER A 8 38.07 24.56 -45.04
C SER A 8 36.83 24.40 -44.15
N THR A 9 35.81 23.67 -44.61
CA THR A 9 34.65 23.25 -43.84
C THR A 9 35.10 22.33 -42.71
N PRO A 10 34.70 22.56 -41.45
CA PRO A 10 35.04 21.66 -40.37
C PRO A 10 34.27 20.30 -40.58
N SER A 11 35.04 19.23 -40.66
CA SER A 11 34.49 17.87 -40.69
C SER A 11 33.82 17.59 -39.34
N PHE A 12 32.49 17.57 -39.32
CA PHE A 12 31.73 17.02 -38.18
C PHE A 12 32.07 15.54 -38.04
N SER A 13 32.91 15.21 -37.06
CA SER A 13 33.16 13.80 -36.71
C SER A 13 31.83 13.18 -36.33
N ALA A 14 31.45 12.10 -37.02
CA ALA A 14 30.27 11.34 -36.74
C ALA A 14 30.25 10.98 -35.24
N ARG A 15 29.22 11.45 -34.53
CA ARG A 15 28.96 11.07 -33.14
C ARG A 15 28.89 9.53 -33.12
N PRO A 16 29.64 8.85 -32.22
CA PRO A 16 29.55 7.41 -32.12
C PRO A 16 28.07 7.03 -31.97
N GLU A 17 27.59 6.13 -32.82
CA GLU A 17 26.26 5.54 -32.73
C GLU A 17 26.09 5.08 -31.29
N ARG A 18 25.20 5.73 -30.54
CA ARG A 18 24.78 5.22 -29.25
C ARG A 18 24.17 3.86 -29.54
N SER A 19 24.91 2.80 -29.18
CA SER A 19 24.36 1.46 -29.13
C SER A 19 22.97 1.55 -28.50
N GLU A 20 21.95 1.12 -29.20
CA GLU A 20 20.57 1.04 -28.68
C GLU A 20 20.59 0.15 -27.43
N GLU A 21 20.94 0.73 -26.29
CA GLU A 21 20.89 0.03 -25.02
C GLU A 21 19.43 -0.34 -24.76
N ARG A 22 19.10 -1.58 -25.04
CA ARG A 22 17.76 -2.14 -24.83
C ARG A 22 17.34 -1.87 -23.39
N VAL A 23 16.23 -1.16 -23.21
CA VAL A 23 15.65 -0.91 -21.89
C VAL A 23 15.20 -2.25 -21.31
N THR A 24 15.93 -2.73 -20.30
CA THR A 24 15.63 -3.98 -19.61
C THR A 24 14.82 -3.73 -18.34
N LEU A 25 13.95 -4.66 -17.96
CA LEU A 25 13.13 -4.54 -16.76
C LEU A 25 13.96 -4.26 -15.48
N PRO A 26 15.14 -4.89 -15.25
CA PRO A 26 15.98 -4.57 -14.09
C PRO A 26 16.44 -3.12 -14.03
N ARG A 27 16.78 -2.50 -15.18
CA ARG A 27 17.16 -1.09 -15.22
C ARG A 27 15.98 -0.17 -14.87
N VAL A 28 14.77 -0.52 -15.31
CA VAL A 28 13.55 0.23 -14.94
C VAL A 28 13.27 0.09 -13.45
N ILE A 29 13.37 -1.12 -12.88
CA ILE A 29 13.23 -1.38 -11.45
C ILE A 29 14.22 -0.54 -10.63
N HIS A 30 15.49 -0.51 -11.02
CA HIS A 30 16.52 0.30 -10.35
C HIS A 30 16.20 1.81 -10.41
N SER A 31 15.70 2.29 -11.54
CA SER A 31 15.22 3.67 -11.69
C SER A 31 14.06 3.99 -10.73
N GLU A 32 13.05 3.11 -10.66
CA GLU A 32 11.92 3.30 -9.75
C GLU A 32 12.32 3.22 -8.28
N TRP A 33 13.27 2.34 -7.93
CA TRP A 33 13.87 2.29 -6.60
C TRP A 33 14.51 3.63 -6.21
N THR A 34 15.33 4.20 -7.09
CA THR A 34 15.99 5.49 -6.85
C THR A 34 14.97 6.62 -6.70
N LYS A 35 13.94 6.66 -7.54
CA LYS A 35 12.84 7.64 -7.45
C LYS A 35 12.13 7.55 -6.10
N LEU A 36 11.79 6.34 -5.65
CA LEU A 36 11.05 6.12 -4.40
C LEU A 36 11.82 6.70 -3.20
N TRP A 37 13.13 6.53 -3.14
CA TRP A 37 13.95 7.03 -2.04
C TRP A 37 14.38 8.49 -2.18
N SER A 38 14.35 9.08 -3.37
CA SER A 38 14.72 10.49 -3.59
C SER A 38 13.67 11.48 -3.05
N LEU A 39 12.41 11.07 -2.98
CA LEU A 39 11.32 11.94 -2.56
C LEU A 39 11.17 11.96 -1.03
N ARG A 40 11.27 13.16 -0.43
CA ARG A 40 11.07 13.35 1.02
C ARG A 40 9.66 12.92 1.46
N SER A 41 8.64 13.22 0.67
CA SER A 41 7.25 12.84 0.95
C SER A 41 7.08 11.32 1.07
N THR A 42 7.71 10.54 0.20
CA THR A 42 7.69 9.07 0.26
C THR A 42 8.25 8.54 1.57
N ARG A 43 9.42 9.05 1.98
CA ARG A 43 10.06 8.64 3.22
C ARG A 43 9.20 8.95 4.44
N TRP A 44 8.60 10.16 4.49
CA TRP A 44 7.70 10.53 5.58
C TRP A 44 6.42 9.70 5.59
N SER A 45 5.81 9.42 4.45
CA SER A 45 4.61 8.57 4.39
C SER A 45 4.89 7.14 4.84
N LEU A 46 6.02 6.56 4.42
CA LEU A 46 6.47 5.24 4.89
C LEU A 46 6.74 5.24 6.40
N PHE A 47 7.40 6.29 6.91
CA PHE A 47 7.67 6.44 8.33
C PHE A 47 6.37 6.55 9.14
N ILE A 48 5.41 7.36 8.70
CA ILE A 48 4.09 7.51 9.35
C ILE A 48 3.35 6.16 9.34
N ALA A 49 3.34 5.45 8.21
CA ALA A 49 2.72 4.13 8.13
C ALA A 49 3.37 3.12 9.08
N PHE A 50 4.71 3.14 9.16
CA PHE A 50 5.47 2.30 10.08
C PHE A 50 5.13 2.61 11.54
N VAL A 51 5.19 3.87 11.93
CA VAL A 51 4.88 4.31 13.31
C VAL A 51 3.43 4.03 13.67
N ALA A 52 2.49 4.20 12.73
CA ALA A 52 1.09 3.86 12.95
C ALA A 52 0.91 2.37 13.27
N LEU A 53 1.51 1.47 12.46
CA LEU A 53 1.36 0.03 12.67
C LEU A 53 2.14 -0.46 13.89
N ALA A 54 3.38 -0.01 14.08
CA ALA A 54 4.23 -0.45 15.19
C ALA A 54 3.88 0.19 16.54
N GLY A 55 3.34 1.41 16.53
CA GLY A 55 3.17 2.23 17.75
C GLY A 55 1.76 2.23 18.32
N LEU A 56 0.71 2.19 17.47
CA LEU A 56 -0.67 2.30 17.97
C LEU A 56 -1.10 1.09 18.79
N GLY A 57 -0.68 -0.13 18.43
CA GLY A 57 -0.98 -1.32 19.21
C GLY A 57 -0.45 -1.24 20.65
N PRO A 58 0.85 -1.01 20.85
CA PRO A 58 1.41 -0.76 22.18
C PRO A 58 0.74 0.40 22.92
N LEU A 59 0.43 1.49 22.23
CA LEU A 59 -0.27 2.63 22.84
C LEU A 59 -1.67 2.24 23.36
N VAL A 60 -2.44 1.51 22.56
CA VAL A 60 -3.77 1.01 22.98
C VAL A 60 -3.62 0.04 24.14
N ALA A 61 -2.64 -0.87 24.11
CA ALA A 61 -2.35 -1.77 25.22
C ALA A 61 -2.02 -1.00 26.52
N LEU A 62 -1.21 0.06 26.45
CA LEU A 62 -0.91 0.93 27.60
C LEU A 62 -2.17 1.58 28.18
N ILE A 63 -3.05 2.11 27.31
CA ILE A 63 -4.30 2.74 27.74
C ILE A 63 -5.24 1.72 28.39
N GLU A 64 -5.37 0.53 27.83
CA GLU A 64 -6.22 -0.54 28.38
C GLU A 64 -5.69 -1.03 29.74
N MET A 65 -4.38 -1.24 29.87
CA MET A 65 -3.77 -1.69 31.11
C MET A 65 -3.83 -0.59 32.19
N ALA A 66 -3.64 0.68 31.86
CA ALA A 66 -3.81 1.80 32.80
C ALA A 66 -5.24 1.93 33.33
N ARG A 67 -6.24 1.47 32.58
CA ARG A 67 -7.66 1.47 32.95
C ARG A 67 -8.14 0.14 33.55
N TRP A 68 -7.27 -0.82 33.77
CA TRP A 68 -7.62 -2.18 34.17
C TRP A 68 -8.55 -2.25 35.38
N SER A 69 -8.31 -1.43 36.42
CA SER A 69 -9.13 -1.36 37.63
C SER A 69 -10.57 -0.87 37.39
N HIS A 70 -10.78 -0.12 36.29
CA HIS A 70 -12.10 0.42 35.92
C HIS A 70 -12.86 -0.46 34.92
N LEU A 71 -12.21 -1.48 34.35
CA LEU A 71 -12.86 -2.40 33.43
C LEU A 71 -13.74 -3.40 34.17
N THR A 72 -14.93 -3.64 33.62
CA THR A 72 -15.80 -4.74 34.10
C THR A 72 -15.19 -6.11 33.80
N LEU A 73 -15.64 -7.16 34.48
CA LEU A 73 -15.16 -8.52 34.20
C LEU A 73 -15.42 -8.90 32.74
N GLN A 74 -16.56 -8.50 32.19
CA GLN A 74 -16.92 -8.77 30.79
C GLN A 74 -15.99 -8.06 29.82
N ASP A 75 -15.64 -6.81 30.08
CA ASP A 75 -14.69 -6.06 29.25
C ASP A 75 -13.32 -6.72 29.25
N ARG A 76 -12.82 -7.15 30.43
CA ARG A 76 -11.54 -7.85 30.56
C ARG A 76 -11.51 -9.17 29.77
N LEU A 77 -12.61 -9.93 29.79
CA LEU A 77 -12.74 -11.20 29.06
C LEU A 77 -12.87 -10.99 27.55
N SER A 78 -13.31 -9.82 27.10
CA SER A 78 -13.44 -9.48 25.68
C SER A 78 -12.17 -8.92 25.05
N ILE A 79 -11.11 -8.66 25.84
CA ILE A 79 -9.84 -8.15 25.32
C ILE A 79 -9.18 -9.21 24.44
N ASN A 80 -9.10 -8.90 23.15
CA ASN A 80 -8.30 -9.67 22.20
C ASN A 80 -6.94 -9.01 22.07
N SER A 81 -5.94 -9.50 22.80
CA SER A 81 -4.60 -8.91 22.82
C SER A 81 -3.90 -8.95 21.45
N ILE A 82 -4.21 -9.91 20.56
CA ILE A 82 -3.64 -9.96 19.21
C ILE A 82 -4.15 -8.79 18.38
N ASP A 83 -5.47 -8.62 18.28
CA ASP A 83 -6.08 -7.58 17.45
C ASP A 83 -5.77 -6.18 18.00
N ARG A 84 -5.73 -6.04 19.34
CA ARG A 84 -5.34 -4.79 20.00
C ARG A 84 -3.89 -4.39 19.70
N SER A 85 -2.97 -5.36 19.74
CA SER A 85 -1.55 -5.11 19.43
C SER A 85 -1.32 -4.69 17.98
N LEU A 86 -2.21 -5.03 17.08
CA LEU A 86 -2.08 -4.76 15.66
C LEU A 86 -3.06 -3.71 15.12
N VAL A 87 -3.88 -3.09 15.97
CA VAL A 87 -4.92 -2.11 15.56
C VAL A 87 -4.38 -1.00 14.64
N GLY A 88 -3.09 -0.74 14.71
CA GLY A 88 -2.40 0.27 13.89
C GLY A 88 -2.52 0.05 12.38
N TRP A 89 -2.84 -1.16 11.90
CA TRP A 89 -3.00 -1.40 10.47
C TRP A 89 -4.12 -0.55 9.84
N HIS A 90 -5.15 -0.18 10.60
CA HIS A 90 -6.23 0.70 10.14
C HIS A 90 -5.74 2.10 9.73
N LEU A 91 -4.79 2.67 10.44
CA LEU A 91 -4.18 3.96 10.05
C LEU A 91 -3.02 3.77 9.07
N ALA A 92 -2.25 2.70 9.21
CA ALA A 92 -1.16 2.40 8.29
C ALA A 92 -1.67 2.24 6.85
N GLN A 93 -2.82 1.58 6.64
CA GLN A 93 -3.42 1.44 5.31
C GLN A 93 -3.73 2.80 4.66
N LEU A 94 -4.18 3.79 5.44
CA LEU A 94 -4.46 5.13 4.92
C LEU A 94 -3.18 5.81 4.43
N ALA A 95 -2.11 5.77 5.23
CA ALA A 95 -0.82 6.34 4.85
C ALA A 95 -0.21 5.64 3.62
N VAL A 96 -0.28 4.31 3.55
CA VAL A 96 0.18 3.52 2.41
C VAL A 96 -0.68 3.77 1.17
N ALA A 97 -2.00 3.93 1.31
CA ALA A 97 -2.90 4.26 0.22
C ALA A 97 -2.57 5.63 -0.41
N ILE A 98 -2.41 6.66 0.43
CA ILE A 98 -2.01 8.01 -0.02
C ILE A 98 -0.68 7.94 -0.77
N LEU A 99 0.30 7.22 -0.21
CA LEU A 99 1.59 7.03 -0.85
C LEU A 99 1.45 6.32 -2.20
N GLY A 100 0.65 5.25 -2.28
CA GLY A 100 0.38 4.51 -3.51
C GLY A 100 -0.17 5.42 -4.62
N VAL A 101 -1.19 6.23 -4.30
CA VAL A 101 -1.72 7.24 -5.24
C VAL A 101 -0.64 8.22 -5.65
N MET A 102 0.10 8.80 -4.69
CA MET A 102 1.11 9.85 -4.97
C MET A 102 2.29 9.34 -5.80
N THR A 103 2.64 8.07 -5.68
CA THR A 103 3.76 7.44 -6.41
C THR A 103 3.62 7.55 -7.93
N ILE A 104 2.39 7.57 -8.45
CA ILE A 104 2.13 7.71 -9.89
C ILE A 104 1.60 9.11 -10.23
N THR A 105 0.70 9.68 -9.42
CA THR A 105 0.10 10.98 -9.73
C THR A 105 1.10 12.13 -9.62
N GLY A 106 2.13 12.00 -8.78
CA GLY A 106 3.26 12.94 -8.72
C GLY A 106 4.01 13.05 -10.04
N GLU A 107 4.18 11.94 -10.77
CA GLU A 107 4.80 11.96 -12.10
C GLU A 107 3.92 12.61 -13.15
N TYR A 108 2.58 12.45 -13.04
CA TYR A 108 1.65 13.19 -13.92
C TYR A 108 1.70 14.70 -13.66
N HIS A 109 1.74 15.11 -12.41
CA HIS A 109 1.77 16.52 -12.03
C HIS A 109 3.06 17.24 -12.48
N THR A 110 4.21 16.55 -12.37
CA THR A 110 5.52 17.11 -12.78
C THR A 110 5.83 16.95 -14.26
N GLY A 111 5.00 16.23 -15.02
CA GLY A 111 5.27 15.88 -16.41
C GLY A 111 6.36 14.82 -16.61
N MET A 112 6.96 14.32 -15.54
CA MET A 112 7.99 13.25 -15.59
C MET A 112 7.49 11.95 -16.22
N ILE A 113 6.17 11.71 -16.20
CA ILE A 113 5.58 10.56 -16.85
C ILE A 113 5.92 10.49 -18.34
N ARG A 114 5.96 11.65 -19.03
CA ARG A 114 6.31 11.72 -20.46
C ARG A 114 7.75 11.30 -20.71
N SER A 115 8.69 11.76 -19.91
CA SER A 115 10.11 11.37 -20.05
C SER A 115 10.31 9.90 -19.74
N SER A 116 9.63 9.37 -18.72
CA SER A 116 9.66 7.94 -18.37
C SER A 116 9.10 7.06 -19.50
N LEU A 117 8.01 7.48 -20.14
CA LEU A 117 7.38 6.76 -21.25
C LEU A 117 8.15 6.90 -22.58
N MET A 118 8.81 8.05 -22.82
CA MET A 118 9.70 8.21 -23.98
C MET A 118 10.97 7.35 -23.85
N ALA A 119 11.51 7.21 -22.65
CA ALA A 119 12.65 6.35 -22.39
C ALA A 119 12.30 4.86 -22.47
N THR A 120 11.02 4.50 -22.29
CA THR A 120 10.55 3.11 -22.30
C THR A 120 9.39 2.98 -23.29
N PRO A 121 9.64 2.57 -24.57
CA PRO A 121 8.61 2.49 -25.61
C PRO A 121 7.41 1.59 -25.23
N LYS A 122 7.67 0.57 -24.42
CA LYS A 122 6.62 -0.29 -23.86
C LYS A 122 6.21 0.29 -22.51
N ARG A 123 5.02 0.87 -22.42
CA ARG A 123 4.47 1.56 -21.21
C ARG A 123 4.26 0.63 -19.99
N LEU A 124 3.92 -0.65 -20.23
CA LEU A 124 3.64 -1.63 -19.19
C LEU A 124 4.81 -1.95 -18.26
N PRO A 125 6.08 -2.10 -18.72
CA PRO A 125 7.20 -2.33 -17.80
C PRO A 125 7.38 -1.26 -16.73
N VAL A 126 6.99 0.00 -17.00
CA VAL A 126 7.05 1.09 -16.02
C VAL A 126 6.04 0.84 -14.89
N LEU A 127 4.80 0.46 -15.23
CA LEU A 127 3.77 0.14 -14.23
C LEU A 127 4.18 -1.07 -13.38
N TRP A 128 4.67 -2.15 -14.01
CA TRP A 128 5.11 -3.34 -13.29
C TRP A 128 6.32 -3.07 -12.40
N ALA A 129 7.33 -2.35 -12.89
CA ALA A 129 8.49 -1.99 -12.08
C ALA A 129 8.09 -1.15 -10.85
N LYS A 130 7.18 -0.19 -11.04
CA LYS A 130 6.64 0.63 -9.96
C LYS A 130 5.89 -0.21 -8.93
N LEU A 131 5.01 -1.12 -9.34
CA LEU A 131 4.31 -2.03 -8.45
C LEU A 131 5.27 -2.94 -7.70
N ILE A 132 6.24 -3.55 -8.38
CA ILE A 132 7.23 -4.45 -7.76
C ILE A 132 8.02 -3.70 -6.68
N VAL A 133 8.59 -2.53 -7.00
CA VAL A 133 9.40 -1.75 -6.05
C VAL A 133 8.53 -1.29 -4.87
N PHE A 134 7.37 -0.73 -5.16
CA PHE A 134 6.45 -0.25 -4.12
C PHE A 134 6.01 -1.38 -3.18
N CYS A 135 5.51 -2.49 -3.72
CA CYS A 135 5.05 -3.62 -2.92
C CYS A 135 6.17 -4.27 -2.12
N SER A 136 7.37 -4.41 -2.69
CA SER A 136 8.51 -5.01 -1.99
C SER A 136 8.92 -4.16 -0.78
N VAL A 137 9.07 -2.84 -0.96
CA VAL A 137 9.44 -1.93 0.12
C VAL A 137 8.35 -1.87 1.19
N THR A 138 7.11 -1.72 0.78
CA THR A 138 5.97 -1.62 1.71
C THR A 138 5.80 -2.94 2.48
N MET A 139 5.91 -4.09 1.81
CA MET A 139 5.76 -5.40 2.45
C MET A 139 6.80 -5.62 3.54
N VAL A 140 8.08 -5.38 3.24
CA VAL A 140 9.16 -5.55 4.22
C VAL A 140 8.96 -4.59 5.40
N LEU A 141 8.65 -3.32 5.12
CA LEU A 141 8.49 -2.31 6.16
C LEU A 141 7.28 -2.60 7.05
N MET A 142 6.13 -2.95 6.47
CA MET A 142 4.91 -3.27 7.22
C MET A 142 5.03 -4.58 7.99
N LEU A 143 5.76 -5.57 7.46
CA LEU A 143 6.02 -6.82 8.17
C LEU A 143 6.85 -6.55 9.44
N VAL A 144 7.93 -5.80 9.33
CA VAL A 144 8.74 -5.40 10.49
C VAL A 144 7.91 -4.59 11.48
N ALA A 145 7.10 -3.63 11.01
CA ALA A 145 6.23 -2.84 11.86
C ALA A 145 5.18 -3.69 12.60
N ALA A 146 4.58 -4.68 11.93
CA ALA A 146 3.61 -5.58 12.52
C ALA A 146 4.23 -6.46 13.62
N PHE A 147 5.44 -6.97 13.40
CA PHE A 147 6.16 -7.70 14.46
C PHE A 147 6.46 -6.80 15.65
N ILE A 148 6.96 -5.59 15.43
CA ILE A 148 7.23 -4.63 16.51
C ILE A 148 5.94 -4.28 17.27
N GLY A 149 4.85 -3.99 16.56
CA GLY A 149 3.54 -3.70 17.16
C GLY A 149 3.01 -4.87 17.99
N PHE A 150 3.10 -6.08 17.45
CA PHE A 150 2.69 -7.28 18.18
C PHE A 150 3.52 -7.49 19.45
N PHE A 151 4.83 -7.60 19.36
CA PHE A 151 5.67 -7.84 20.54
C PHE A 151 5.62 -6.69 21.55
N GLY A 152 5.56 -5.44 21.07
CA GLY A 152 5.40 -4.27 21.93
C GLY A 152 4.07 -4.29 22.70
N GLY A 153 2.96 -4.62 22.03
CA GLY A 153 1.66 -4.78 22.67
C GLY A 153 1.63 -5.95 23.65
N GLN A 154 2.15 -7.14 23.22
CA GLN A 154 2.17 -8.32 24.08
C GLN A 154 3.03 -8.11 25.33
N ALA A 155 4.15 -7.38 25.25
CA ALA A 155 4.98 -7.06 26.42
C ALA A 155 4.20 -6.25 27.47
N ILE A 156 3.34 -5.34 27.05
CA ILE A 156 2.49 -4.54 27.95
C ILE A 156 1.36 -5.40 28.54
N PHE A 157 0.71 -6.24 27.74
CA PHE A 157 -0.35 -7.15 28.17
C PHE A 157 0.14 -8.20 29.20
N THR A 158 1.45 -8.40 29.34
CA THR A 158 2.03 -9.27 30.37
C THR A 158 1.73 -8.79 31.79
N GLU A 159 1.53 -7.50 32.01
CA GLU A 159 1.26 -6.89 33.33
C GLU A 159 0.04 -7.54 34.03
N HIS A 160 -0.98 -7.89 33.26
CA HIS A 160 -2.21 -8.52 33.77
C HIS A 160 -2.44 -9.93 33.24
N HIS A 161 -1.40 -10.59 32.72
CA HIS A 161 -1.45 -11.99 32.24
C HIS A 161 -2.46 -12.25 31.10
N VAL A 162 -2.76 -11.22 30.29
CA VAL A 162 -3.63 -11.33 29.10
C VAL A 162 -2.84 -11.41 27.78
N ASN A 163 -1.52 -11.51 27.88
CA ASN A 163 -0.64 -11.67 26.74
C ASN A 163 -0.73 -13.08 26.15
N VAL A 164 -0.45 -13.19 24.86
CA VAL A 164 -0.39 -14.46 24.14
C VAL A 164 0.95 -14.62 23.43
N SER A 165 1.37 -15.87 23.24
CA SER A 165 2.58 -16.18 22.47
C SER A 165 2.34 -16.02 20.97
N ILE A 166 3.41 -15.79 20.20
CA ILE A 166 3.37 -15.80 18.74
C ILE A 166 2.90 -17.16 18.16
N SER A 167 3.07 -18.25 18.93
CA SER A 167 2.58 -19.57 18.56
C SER A 167 1.08 -19.76 18.84
N ALA A 168 0.41 -18.79 19.45
CA ALA A 168 -1.02 -18.85 19.66
C ALA A 168 -1.77 -18.94 18.32
N PRO A 169 -2.94 -19.61 18.30
CA PRO A 169 -3.75 -19.71 17.09
C PRO A 169 -4.00 -18.34 16.47
N HIS A 170 -3.79 -18.24 15.17
CA HIS A 170 -3.98 -17.04 14.35
C HIS A 170 -2.98 -15.90 14.55
N ALA A 171 -2.12 -15.87 15.59
CA ALA A 171 -1.20 -14.76 15.85
C ALA A 171 -0.29 -14.46 14.64
N LEU A 172 0.44 -15.46 14.14
CA LEU A 172 1.32 -15.29 12.99
C LEU A 172 0.55 -14.89 11.72
N ARG A 173 -0.63 -15.49 11.50
CA ARG A 173 -1.48 -15.11 10.37
C ARG A 173 -1.87 -13.65 10.44
N THR A 174 -2.28 -13.14 11.60
CA THR A 174 -2.71 -11.75 11.80
C THR A 174 -1.56 -10.77 11.58
N ILE A 175 -0.35 -11.08 12.09
CA ILE A 175 0.85 -10.28 11.88
C ILE A 175 1.18 -10.17 10.38
N VAL A 176 1.31 -11.32 9.70
CA VAL A 176 1.61 -11.36 8.26
C VAL A 176 0.47 -10.77 7.45
N GLY A 177 -0.77 -11.02 7.87
CA GLY A 177 -1.99 -10.53 7.25
C GLY A 177 -2.08 -9.00 7.26
N ALA A 178 -1.70 -8.35 8.36
CA ALA A 178 -1.65 -6.88 8.44
C ALA A 178 -0.68 -6.29 7.40
N ALA A 179 0.50 -6.90 7.21
CA ALA A 179 1.46 -6.48 6.21
C ALA A 179 0.98 -6.75 4.77
N LEU A 180 0.40 -7.93 4.53
CA LEU A 180 -0.15 -8.31 3.22
C LEU A 180 -1.29 -7.40 2.81
N PHE A 181 -2.24 -7.14 3.70
CA PHE A 181 -3.40 -6.31 3.41
C PHE A 181 -2.99 -4.86 3.14
N THR A 182 -2.18 -4.25 4.01
CA THR A 182 -1.71 -2.86 3.81
C THR A 182 -0.90 -2.71 2.52
N THR A 183 -0.07 -3.70 2.17
CA THR A 183 0.66 -3.72 0.89
C THR A 183 -0.29 -3.84 -0.30
N GLY A 184 -1.28 -4.73 -0.22
CA GLY A 184 -2.31 -4.89 -1.24
C GLY A 184 -3.13 -3.61 -1.47
N VAL A 185 -3.51 -2.92 -0.38
CA VAL A 185 -4.16 -1.59 -0.45
C VAL A 185 -3.28 -0.59 -1.20
N GLY A 186 -1.99 -0.58 -0.91
CA GLY A 186 -1.03 0.27 -1.62
C GLY A 186 -0.95 -0.03 -3.11
N ALA A 187 -0.89 -1.31 -3.49
CA ALA A 187 -0.89 -1.75 -4.89
C ALA A 187 -2.17 -1.32 -5.64
N LEU A 188 -3.32 -1.51 -5.00
CA LEU A 188 -4.61 -1.03 -5.51
C LEU A 188 -4.59 0.49 -5.71
N CYS A 189 -4.03 1.24 -4.76
CA CYS A 189 -3.96 2.70 -4.83
C CYS A 189 -2.97 3.22 -5.89
N VAL A 190 -1.86 2.52 -6.17
CA VAL A 190 -1.01 2.81 -7.34
C VAL A 190 -1.82 2.66 -8.63
N ALA A 191 -2.62 1.61 -8.76
CA ALA A 191 -3.48 1.40 -9.92
C ALA A 191 -4.59 2.45 -10.02
N LEU A 192 -5.26 2.82 -8.92
CA LEU A 192 -6.24 3.92 -8.87
C LEU A 192 -5.62 5.25 -9.30
N GLY A 193 -4.41 5.57 -8.81
CA GLY A 193 -3.68 6.76 -9.23
C GLY A 193 -3.40 6.79 -10.74
N THR A 194 -3.10 5.62 -11.33
CA THR A 194 -2.90 5.46 -12.78
C THR A 194 -4.19 5.74 -13.57
N ILE A 195 -5.34 5.29 -13.05
CA ILE A 195 -6.65 5.47 -13.69
C ILE A 195 -7.11 6.92 -13.61
N VAL A 196 -7.05 7.51 -12.43
CA VAL A 196 -7.60 8.85 -12.11
C VAL A 196 -6.66 9.97 -12.54
N ARG A 197 -5.34 9.75 -12.53
CA ARG A 197 -4.29 10.71 -12.90
C ARG A 197 -4.27 12.02 -12.07
N ARG A 198 -5.08 12.11 -11.01
CA ARG A 198 -5.18 13.26 -10.10
C ARG A 198 -5.08 12.78 -8.67
N THR A 199 -4.19 13.35 -7.86
CA THR A 199 -3.94 12.91 -6.48
C THR A 199 -5.20 12.99 -5.62
N ALA A 200 -5.87 14.15 -5.61
CA ALA A 200 -7.10 14.32 -4.83
C ALA A 200 -8.20 13.33 -5.22
N GLY A 201 -8.40 13.10 -6.53
CA GLY A 201 -9.40 12.14 -7.03
C GLY A 201 -9.07 10.69 -6.66
N GLY A 202 -7.80 10.29 -6.73
CA GLY A 202 -7.36 8.95 -6.34
C GLY A 202 -7.54 8.69 -4.85
N ILE A 203 -7.18 9.67 -4.00
CA ILE A 203 -7.38 9.58 -2.55
C ILE A 203 -8.88 9.56 -2.22
N ALA A 204 -9.68 10.43 -2.83
CA ALA A 204 -11.13 10.47 -2.62
C ALA A 204 -11.81 9.15 -3.02
N ALA A 205 -11.41 8.54 -4.14
CA ALA A 205 -11.91 7.23 -4.56
C ALA A 205 -11.59 6.12 -3.54
N PHE A 206 -10.34 6.10 -3.03
CA PHE A 206 -9.95 5.16 -1.99
C PHE A 206 -10.77 5.37 -0.70
N VAL A 207 -10.81 6.60 -0.19
CA VAL A 207 -11.56 6.92 1.05
C VAL A 207 -13.04 6.61 0.87
N GLY A 208 -13.62 6.94 -0.29
CA GLY A 208 -15.01 6.63 -0.61
C GLY A 208 -15.33 5.14 -0.51
N VAL A 209 -14.49 4.29 -1.12
CA VAL A 209 -14.72 2.83 -1.18
C VAL A 209 -14.36 2.15 0.14
N PHE A 210 -13.29 2.56 0.83
CA PHE A 210 -12.78 1.85 2.01
C PHE A 210 -13.35 2.35 3.34
N PHE A 211 -13.82 3.60 3.40
CA PHE A 211 -14.30 4.19 4.66
C PHE A 211 -15.74 4.70 4.55
N VAL A 212 -16.11 5.39 3.49
CA VAL A 212 -17.46 5.97 3.37
C VAL A 212 -18.49 4.89 3.02
N LEU A 213 -18.19 4.05 2.03
CA LEU A 213 -19.11 2.99 1.60
C LEU A 213 -19.45 1.98 2.72
N PRO A 214 -18.50 1.48 3.54
CA PRO A 214 -18.83 0.65 4.69
C PRO A 214 -19.82 1.32 5.66
N VAL A 215 -19.58 2.59 6.01
CA VAL A 215 -20.49 3.34 6.89
C VAL A 215 -21.89 3.48 6.28
N ILE A 216 -21.99 3.74 4.98
CA ILE A 216 -23.30 3.80 4.30
C ILE A 216 -24.01 2.44 4.38
N VAL A 217 -23.27 1.33 4.14
CA VAL A 217 -23.86 -0.01 4.21
C VAL A 217 -24.30 -0.36 5.63
N GLU A 218 -23.57 0.09 6.65
CA GLU A 218 -23.93 -0.15 8.06
C GLU A 218 -25.23 0.56 8.50
N ILE A 219 -25.57 1.70 7.87
CA ILE A 219 -26.82 2.43 8.14
C ILE A 219 -28.04 1.73 7.51
N LEU A 220 -27.84 0.83 6.54
CA LEU A 220 -28.95 0.12 5.91
C LEU A 220 -29.59 -0.90 6.87
N PRO A 221 -30.89 -1.24 6.67
CA PRO A 221 -31.50 -2.35 7.41
C PRO A 221 -30.68 -3.64 7.28
N SER A 222 -30.60 -4.43 8.37
CA SER A 222 -29.79 -5.65 8.45
C SER A 222 -30.07 -6.66 7.33
N SER A 223 -31.31 -6.70 6.82
CA SER A 223 -31.68 -7.54 5.65
C SER A 223 -30.94 -7.18 4.37
N MET A 224 -30.50 -5.92 4.23
CA MET A 224 -29.77 -5.42 3.06
C MET A 224 -28.25 -5.31 3.34
N SER A 225 -27.87 -4.92 4.55
CA SER A 225 -26.45 -4.74 4.92
C SER A 225 -25.70 -6.07 5.06
N ASN A 226 -26.32 -7.07 5.72
CA ASN A 226 -25.67 -8.37 5.98
C ASN A 226 -25.14 -9.07 4.72
N PRO A 227 -25.88 -9.16 3.60
CA PRO A 227 -25.35 -9.80 2.39
C PRO A 227 -24.26 -8.97 1.67
N ILE A 228 -24.20 -7.65 1.88
CA ILE A 228 -23.24 -6.76 1.22
C ILE A 228 -21.94 -6.62 2.02
N HIS A 229 -22.05 -6.58 3.35
CA HIS A 229 -20.98 -6.26 4.28
C HIS A 229 -19.70 -7.10 4.07
N PRO A 230 -19.77 -8.44 3.86
CA PRO A 230 -18.58 -9.28 3.64
C PRO A 230 -17.83 -8.95 2.34
N TYR A 231 -18.52 -8.42 1.32
CA TYR A 231 -17.94 -8.13 0.01
C TYR A 231 -17.24 -6.76 -0.06
N LEU A 232 -17.39 -5.92 0.95
CA LEU A 232 -16.69 -4.64 1.00
C LEU A 232 -15.18 -4.86 1.00
N PRO A 233 -14.40 -4.15 0.17
CA PRO A 233 -12.96 -4.40 0.02
C PRO A 233 -12.18 -4.34 1.33
N ASN A 234 -12.54 -3.43 2.23
CA ASN A 234 -11.91 -3.31 3.54
C ASN A 234 -12.23 -4.52 4.45
N ASN A 235 -13.47 -5.00 4.43
CA ASN A 235 -13.92 -6.11 5.25
C ASN A 235 -13.38 -7.45 4.72
N ALA A 236 -13.51 -7.67 3.40
CA ALA A 236 -12.97 -8.86 2.76
C ALA A 236 -11.45 -8.97 2.97
N GLY A 237 -10.71 -7.93 2.63
CA GLY A 237 -9.25 -7.94 2.73
C GLY A 237 -8.73 -7.83 4.15
N GLY A 238 -9.37 -7.01 4.99
CA GLY A 238 -8.95 -6.76 6.37
C GLY A 238 -9.09 -7.97 7.31
N GLY A 239 -9.96 -8.92 6.98
CA GLY A 239 -10.16 -10.12 7.78
C GLY A 239 -8.88 -10.96 7.98
N ILE A 240 -7.92 -10.91 7.07
CA ILE A 240 -6.64 -11.61 7.25
C ILE A 240 -5.78 -11.00 8.37
N ALA A 241 -6.00 -9.71 8.67
CA ALA A 241 -5.33 -8.95 9.72
C ALA A 241 -6.07 -8.96 11.06
N GLN A 242 -7.08 -9.81 11.23
CA GLN A 242 -7.86 -9.99 12.45
C GLN A 242 -7.72 -11.43 12.96
N ALA A 243 -7.55 -11.60 14.27
CA ALA A 243 -7.43 -12.92 14.86
C ALA A 243 -8.77 -13.65 14.86
N PHE A 244 -9.83 -12.93 15.19
CA PHE A 244 -11.20 -13.45 15.23
C PHE A 244 -12.07 -12.74 14.21
N LEU A 245 -12.82 -13.51 13.46
CA LEU A 245 -13.73 -13.04 12.42
C LEU A 245 -15.18 -13.27 12.86
N ASP A 246 -16.05 -12.33 12.47
CA ASP A 246 -17.49 -12.54 12.58
C ASP A 246 -17.90 -13.77 11.76
N PRO A 247 -18.78 -14.67 12.28
CA PRO A 247 -19.27 -15.85 11.56
C PRO A 247 -19.92 -15.55 10.21
N ASN A 248 -20.41 -14.32 9.99
CA ASN A 248 -21.00 -13.88 8.73
C ASN A 248 -19.97 -13.37 7.71
N MET A 249 -18.70 -13.32 8.08
CA MET A 249 -17.61 -12.89 7.19
C MET A 249 -16.99 -14.08 6.45
N PHE A 250 -16.30 -13.77 5.36
CA PHE A 250 -15.45 -14.77 4.69
C PHE A 250 -14.35 -15.27 5.63
N SER A 251 -13.88 -16.49 5.40
CA SER A 251 -12.63 -16.94 6.03
C SER A 251 -11.49 -15.96 5.71
N ALA A 252 -10.51 -15.84 6.61
CA ALA A 252 -9.41 -14.88 6.46
C ALA A 252 -8.72 -14.93 5.09
N TRP A 253 -8.43 -16.14 4.61
CA TRP A 253 -7.80 -16.36 3.30
C TRP A 253 -8.77 -16.20 2.14
N GLY A 254 -10.04 -16.62 2.30
CA GLY A 254 -11.09 -16.46 1.27
C GLY A 254 -11.41 -15.00 1.01
N GLY A 255 -11.56 -14.20 2.07
CA GLY A 255 -11.78 -12.76 1.95
C GLY A 255 -10.57 -12.05 1.36
N PHE A 256 -9.35 -12.41 1.78
CA PHE A 256 -8.13 -11.85 1.19
C PHE A 256 -7.96 -12.20 -0.29
N ALA A 257 -8.31 -13.42 -0.70
CA ALA A 257 -8.31 -13.82 -2.11
C ALA A 257 -9.30 -12.97 -2.94
N LEU A 258 -10.49 -12.70 -2.41
CA LEU A 258 -11.47 -11.80 -3.03
C LEU A 258 -10.90 -10.37 -3.19
N PHE A 259 -10.26 -9.85 -2.15
CA PHE A 259 -9.60 -8.55 -2.19
C PHE A 259 -8.44 -8.51 -3.21
N CYS A 260 -7.64 -9.58 -3.31
CA CYS A 260 -6.63 -9.72 -4.36
C CYS A 260 -7.28 -9.70 -5.76
N GLY A 261 -8.44 -10.33 -5.93
CA GLY A 261 -9.22 -10.27 -7.17
C GLY A 261 -9.60 -8.83 -7.55
N TYR A 262 -10.09 -8.04 -6.59
CA TYR A 262 -10.38 -6.60 -6.82
C TYR A 262 -9.11 -5.83 -7.20
N THR A 263 -8.02 -6.06 -6.50
CA THR A 263 -6.74 -5.40 -6.76
C THR A 263 -6.23 -5.73 -8.18
N VAL A 264 -6.26 -6.99 -8.57
CA VAL A 264 -5.86 -7.44 -9.92
C VAL A 264 -6.76 -6.84 -11.00
N ALA A 265 -8.08 -6.79 -10.77
CA ALA A 265 -9.01 -6.17 -11.73
C ALA A 265 -8.70 -4.67 -11.93
N VAL A 266 -8.45 -3.93 -10.84
CA VAL A 266 -8.10 -2.50 -10.91
C VAL A 266 -6.74 -2.29 -11.60
N ILE A 267 -5.74 -3.15 -11.32
CA ILE A 267 -4.44 -3.12 -12.01
C ILE A 267 -4.61 -3.41 -13.51
N ALA A 268 -5.43 -4.37 -13.89
CA ALA A 268 -5.71 -4.68 -15.29
C ALA A 268 -6.36 -3.50 -16.02
N ILE A 269 -7.35 -2.85 -15.40
CA ILE A 269 -7.97 -1.62 -15.92
C ILE A 269 -6.93 -0.52 -16.09
N ALA A 270 -6.08 -0.30 -15.08
CA ALA A 270 -5.00 0.68 -15.12
C ALA A 270 -4.02 0.41 -16.28
N ALA A 271 -3.63 -0.86 -16.49
CA ALA A 271 -2.76 -1.29 -17.57
C ALA A 271 -3.37 -1.02 -18.96
N VAL A 272 -4.64 -1.37 -19.14
CA VAL A 272 -5.37 -1.10 -20.39
C VAL A 272 -5.48 0.39 -20.67
N LEU A 273 -5.83 1.19 -19.65
CA LEU A 273 -5.95 2.65 -19.80
C LEU A 273 -4.59 3.33 -20.06
N LEU A 274 -3.51 2.80 -19.47
CA LEU A 274 -2.15 3.30 -19.73
C LEU A 274 -1.73 3.05 -21.20
N LEU A 275 -2.20 1.95 -21.81
CA LEU A 275 -1.93 1.66 -23.22
C LEU A 275 -2.77 2.50 -24.17
N ARG A 276 -4.05 2.74 -23.83
CA ARG A 276 -5.01 3.40 -24.71
C ARG A 276 -5.02 4.92 -24.63
N ARG A 277 -4.66 5.50 -23.48
CA ARG A 277 -4.67 6.96 -23.29
C ARG A 277 -3.27 7.53 -23.52
N ASP A 278 -3.18 8.60 -24.29
CA ASP A 278 -1.95 9.36 -24.42
C ASP A 278 -1.62 10.10 -23.11
N ALA A 279 -0.29 10.22 -22.83
CA ALA A 279 0.23 10.85 -21.62
C ALA A 279 0.45 12.36 -21.81
#